data_76b924b5f2761e02a7a70da94debbea6
#
_entry.id   76b924b5f2761e02a7a70da94debbea6
#
_cell.length_a   1.000
_cell.length_b   1.000
_cell.length_c   1.000
_cell.angle_alpha   90.00
_cell.angle_beta   90.00
_cell.angle_gamma   90.00
#
_symmetry.space_group_name_H-M   'P 1'
#
loop_
_entity.id
_entity.type
_entity.pdbx_description
1 polymer ?
#
loop_
_entity_poly.entity_id
_entity_poly.type
_entity_poly.pdbx_seq_one_letter_code
_entity_poly.pdbx_strand_id
1 'polypeptide(L)'
;MLNMLKSLNIISPVWNDAPEPWQWAFQDGASPSYEGIVELHDQIMFYLVIILFGVSWMLTSIIVNFGSNKNQIVYKYHNHGTLIELIWTITPAFVLIAIAFPSFKLLYLMDEVIDPAMTIKALGHQWYWSYEYSDFVNEDGESIEFDSYLVP
;
A
#
# COMPACT_ATOMS: atom_id res chain seq x y z
N MET A 1 -20.48 -35.61 3.84
CA MET A 1 -20.11 -35.58 2.42
C MET A 1 -19.16 -34.42 2.11
N LEU A 2 -19.48 -33.17 2.44
CA LEU A 2 -18.61 -31.98 2.18
C LEU A 2 -17.22 -32.09 2.84
N ASN A 3 -17.14 -32.60 4.08
CA ASN A 3 -15.87 -32.78 4.79
C ASN A 3 -14.99 -33.90 4.22
N MET A 4 -15.60 -34.89 3.57
CA MET A 4 -14.87 -35.99 2.94
C MET A 4 -14.27 -35.55 1.59
N LEU A 5 -14.92 -34.64 0.87
CA LEU A 5 -14.41 -34.03 -0.37
C LEU A 5 -13.27 -33.04 -0.09
N LYS A 6 -13.29 -32.38 1.05
CA LYS A 6 -12.17 -31.53 1.52
C LYS A 6 -10.91 -32.36 1.89
N SER A 7 -11.10 -33.56 2.45
CA SER A 7 -9.96 -34.44 2.80
C SER A 7 -9.29 -35.10 1.59
N LEU A 8 -9.97 -35.13 0.44
CA LEU A 8 -9.46 -35.69 -0.80
C LEU A 8 -8.80 -34.67 -1.72
N ASN A 9 -8.67 -33.40 -1.31
CA ASN A 9 -8.14 -32.29 -2.12
C ASN A 9 -8.75 -32.16 -3.54
N ILE A 10 -9.92 -32.73 -3.78
CA ILE A 10 -10.60 -32.70 -5.09
C ILE A 10 -11.29 -31.35 -5.31
N ILE A 11 -11.63 -30.65 -4.22
CA ILE A 11 -12.18 -29.29 -4.28
C ILE A 11 -11.23 -28.41 -3.47
N SER A 12 -10.37 -27.66 -4.13
CA SER A 12 -9.67 -26.55 -3.48
C SER A 12 -10.74 -25.56 -2.98
N PRO A 13 -10.74 -25.20 -1.71
CA PRO A 13 -11.64 -24.14 -1.25
C PRO A 13 -11.28 -22.86 -1.99
N VAL A 14 -12.20 -22.34 -2.78
CA VAL A 14 -12.08 -21.01 -3.37
C VAL A 14 -12.40 -20.04 -2.24
N TRP A 15 -11.36 -19.45 -1.68
CA TRP A 15 -11.48 -18.53 -0.55
C TRP A 15 -12.00 -17.16 -0.96
N ASN A 16 -12.05 -16.85 -2.27
CA ASN A 16 -12.41 -15.55 -2.85
C ASN A 16 -11.74 -14.36 -2.16
N ASP A 17 -10.62 -14.64 -1.50
CA ASP A 17 -9.83 -13.67 -0.75
C ASP A 17 -10.66 -12.73 0.16
N ALA A 18 -11.57 -13.34 0.95
CA ALA A 18 -12.38 -12.58 1.89
C ALA A 18 -11.50 -11.92 2.96
N PRO A 19 -11.79 -10.67 3.37
CA PRO A 19 -11.05 -10.00 4.43
C PRO A 19 -11.21 -10.73 5.76
N GLU A 20 -10.10 -10.85 6.51
CA GLU A 20 -10.08 -11.46 7.83
C GLU A 20 -10.08 -10.41 8.94
N PRO A 21 -10.69 -10.69 10.12
CA PRO A 21 -10.60 -9.80 11.28
C PRO A 21 -9.13 -9.56 11.68
N TRP A 22 -8.76 -8.28 11.91
CA TRP A 22 -7.40 -7.88 12.27
C TRP A 22 -6.33 -8.17 11.20
N GLN A 23 -6.73 -8.25 9.95
CA GLN A 23 -5.81 -8.46 8.84
C GLN A 23 -4.81 -7.31 8.72
N TRP A 24 -3.51 -7.64 8.68
CA TRP A 24 -2.41 -6.69 8.53
C TRP A 24 -1.85 -6.63 7.11
N ALA A 25 -2.12 -7.66 6.32
CA ALA A 25 -1.70 -7.75 4.93
C ALA A 25 -2.81 -7.34 3.98
N PHE A 26 -2.44 -7.06 2.73
CA PHE A 26 -3.38 -6.87 1.64
C PHE A 26 -4.02 -8.19 1.24
N GLN A 27 -5.16 -8.08 0.55
CA GLN A 27 -5.77 -9.21 -0.16
C GLN A 27 -4.94 -9.57 -1.38
N ASP A 28 -5.15 -10.80 -1.93
CA ASP A 28 -4.46 -11.25 -3.13
C ASP A 28 -4.82 -10.37 -4.33
N GLY A 29 -3.81 -10.00 -5.12
CA GLY A 29 -3.98 -9.14 -6.29
C GLY A 29 -4.64 -9.87 -7.45
N ALA A 30 -5.66 -9.25 -8.06
CA ALA A 30 -6.31 -9.76 -9.26
C ALA A 30 -5.89 -9.01 -10.54
N SER A 31 -5.02 -8.00 -10.42
CA SER A 31 -4.55 -7.21 -11.55
C SER A 31 -3.06 -6.84 -11.40
N PRO A 32 -2.34 -6.61 -12.52
CA PRO A 32 -0.95 -6.14 -12.47
C PRO A 32 -0.79 -4.81 -11.74
N SER A 33 -1.76 -3.92 -11.86
CA SER A 33 -1.77 -2.63 -11.15
C SER A 33 -1.84 -2.81 -9.65
N TYR A 34 -2.66 -3.74 -9.15
CA TYR A 34 -2.76 -4.04 -7.73
C TYR A 34 -1.48 -4.67 -7.18
N GLU A 35 -0.87 -5.60 -7.92
CA GLU A 35 0.44 -6.17 -7.53
C GLU A 35 1.51 -5.08 -7.42
N GLY A 36 1.51 -4.12 -8.36
CA GLY A 36 2.39 -2.94 -8.28
C GLY A 36 2.13 -2.06 -7.05
N ILE A 37 0.89 -1.93 -6.61
CA ILE A 37 0.53 -1.18 -5.38
C ILE A 37 1.10 -1.90 -4.14
N VAL A 38 0.96 -3.22 -4.06
CA VAL A 38 1.50 -4.02 -2.95
C VAL A 38 3.02 -3.95 -2.91
N GLU A 39 3.69 -4.09 -4.05
CA GLU A 39 5.14 -3.97 -4.15
C GLU A 39 5.64 -2.60 -3.67
N LEU A 40 4.99 -1.52 -4.10
CA LEU A 40 5.32 -0.16 -3.65
C LEU A 40 5.13 0.01 -2.15
N HIS A 41 4.02 -0.50 -1.61
CA HIS A 41 3.75 -0.47 -0.17
C HIS A 41 4.85 -1.19 0.62
N ASP A 42 5.26 -2.38 0.20
CA ASP A 42 6.29 -3.16 0.89
C ASP A 42 7.65 -2.46 0.86
N GLN A 43 7.99 -1.80 -0.24
CA GLN A 43 9.20 -0.98 -0.33
C GLN A 43 9.15 0.22 0.62
N ILE A 44 8.02 0.92 0.70
CA ILE A 44 7.85 2.03 1.63
C ILE A 44 7.92 1.54 3.08
N MET A 45 7.25 0.45 3.41
CA MET A 45 7.27 -0.14 4.75
C MET A 45 8.67 -0.56 5.18
N PHE A 46 9.49 -1.06 4.27
CA PHE A 46 10.89 -1.36 4.54
C PHE A 46 11.66 -0.12 5.05
N TYR A 47 11.54 1.02 4.36
CA TYR A 47 12.16 2.27 4.82
C TYR A 47 11.60 2.75 6.16
N LEU A 48 10.28 2.68 6.34
CA LEU A 48 9.62 3.09 7.59
C LEU A 48 10.06 2.25 8.78
N VAL A 49 10.23 0.95 8.61
CA VAL A 49 10.71 0.04 9.65
C VAL A 49 12.16 0.39 10.04
N ILE A 50 13.04 0.64 9.07
CA ILE A 50 14.42 1.07 9.35
C ILE A 50 14.43 2.39 10.15
N ILE A 51 13.62 3.36 9.75
CA ILE A 51 13.52 4.64 10.43
C ILE A 51 12.99 4.45 11.86
N LEU A 52 11.94 3.64 12.04
CA LEU A 52 11.37 3.33 13.35
C LEU A 52 12.42 2.74 14.30
N PHE A 53 13.19 1.75 13.85
CA PHE A 53 14.25 1.16 14.66
C PHE A 53 15.38 2.16 14.96
N GLY A 54 15.78 2.96 13.98
CA GLY A 54 16.81 3.98 14.14
C GLY A 54 16.42 5.04 15.18
N VAL A 55 15.20 5.57 15.08
CA VAL A 55 14.69 6.58 16.04
C VAL A 55 14.50 5.97 17.42
N SER A 56 13.93 4.79 17.52
CA SER A 56 13.74 4.09 18.81
C SER A 56 15.06 3.78 19.50
N TRP A 57 16.07 3.34 18.73
CA TRP A 57 17.41 3.11 19.26
C TRP A 57 18.06 4.41 19.78
N MET A 58 17.95 5.48 19.00
CA MET A 58 18.50 6.78 19.41
C MET A 58 17.84 7.31 20.69
N LEU A 59 16.51 7.27 20.78
CA LEU A 59 15.78 7.70 21.97
C LEU A 59 16.14 6.85 23.19
N THR A 60 16.16 5.54 23.03
CA THR A 60 16.54 4.62 24.12
C THR A 60 17.99 4.87 24.57
N SER A 61 18.90 5.06 23.62
CA SER A 61 20.31 5.37 23.91
C SER A 61 20.46 6.67 24.71
N ILE A 62 19.69 7.70 24.36
CA ILE A 62 19.69 8.98 25.10
C ILE A 62 19.20 8.74 26.53
N ILE A 63 18.09 8.08 26.73
CA ILE A 63 17.52 7.85 28.07
C ILE A 63 18.47 7.02 28.95
N VAL A 64 19.03 5.94 28.37
CA VAL A 64 19.91 5.03 29.13
C VAL A 64 21.26 5.65 29.47
N ASN A 65 21.86 6.41 28.55
CA ASN A 65 23.23 6.89 28.69
C ASN A 65 23.33 8.31 29.31
N PHE A 66 22.32 9.14 29.14
CA PHE A 66 22.34 10.55 29.55
C PHE A 66 21.40 10.88 30.71
N GLY A 67 21.02 9.88 31.50
CA GLY A 67 20.26 10.11 32.72
C GLY A 67 21.03 10.98 33.76
N SER A 68 20.32 11.81 34.51
CA SER A 68 20.88 12.75 35.49
C SER A 68 21.80 12.11 36.53
N ASN A 69 21.59 10.85 36.86
CA ASN A 69 22.39 10.12 37.86
C ASN A 69 23.70 9.56 37.29
N LYS A 70 23.88 9.54 35.96
CA LYS A 70 25.06 8.97 35.32
C LYS A 70 26.05 9.99 34.80
N ASN A 71 25.61 11.21 34.48
CA ASN A 71 26.46 12.22 33.86
C ASN A 71 26.70 13.40 34.83
N GLN A 72 27.92 13.48 35.30
CA GLN A 72 28.37 14.63 36.16
C GLN A 72 28.85 15.82 35.33
N ILE A 73 29.20 15.61 34.04
CA ILE A 73 29.71 16.66 33.16
C ILE A 73 28.62 17.01 32.14
N VAL A 74 28.20 18.28 32.13
CA VAL A 74 27.20 18.79 31.20
C VAL A 74 27.83 19.87 30.32
N TYR A 75 27.88 19.64 29.03
CA TYR A 75 28.35 20.59 28.03
C TYR A 75 27.25 21.61 27.67
N LYS A 76 27.05 22.61 28.52
CA LYS A 76 25.96 23.59 28.40
C LYS A 76 26.06 24.52 27.19
N TYR A 77 27.23 24.64 26.59
CA TYR A 77 27.51 25.61 25.51
C TYR A 77 27.58 24.97 24.10
N HIS A 78 27.38 23.66 24.02
CA HIS A 78 27.35 22.98 22.73
C HIS A 78 25.93 23.00 22.18
N ASN A 79 25.57 24.05 21.41
CA ASN A 79 24.19 24.30 20.96
C ASN A 79 23.96 23.92 19.54
N HIS A 80 24.99 23.65 18.73
CA HIS A 80 24.85 23.31 17.32
C HIS A 80 26.01 22.44 16.82
N GLY A 81 25.76 21.70 15.74
CA GLY A 81 26.75 20.87 15.06
C GLY A 81 26.47 20.86 13.56
N THR A 82 27.12 21.74 12.80
CA THR A 82 26.86 21.97 11.38
C THR A 82 26.91 20.68 10.54
N LEU A 83 27.85 19.79 10.82
CA LEU A 83 28.00 18.54 10.08
C LEU A 83 26.82 17.59 10.30
N ILE A 84 26.42 17.40 11.55
CA ILE A 84 25.31 16.48 11.87
C ILE A 84 23.98 17.05 11.37
N GLU A 85 23.78 18.35 11.44
CA GLU A 85 22.60 19.03 10.90
C GLU A 85 22.51 18.84 9.39
N LEU A 86 23.59 18.97 8.66
CA LEU A 86 23.64 18.69 7.24
C LEU A 86 23.28 17.24 6.92
N ILE A 87 23.85 16.29 7.67
CA ILE A 87 23.57 14.85 7.47
C ILE A 87 22.09 14.55 7.69
N TRP A 88 21.48 14.98 8.81
CA TRP A 88 20.09 14.67 9.08
C TRP A 88 19.11 15.41 8.18
N THR A 89 19.51 16.49 7.55
CA THR A 89 18.71 17.20 6.55
C THR A 89 18.74 16.50 5.20
N ILE A 90 19.90 16.01 4.76
CA ILE A 90 20.08 15.38 3.45
C ILE A 90 19.58 13.94 3.46
N THR A 91 19.74 13.19 4.55
CA THR A 91 19.35 11.77 4.62
C THR A 91 17.86 11.54 4.30
N PRO A 92 16.88 12.28 4.86
CA PRO A 92 15.48 12.15 4.48
C PRO A 92 15.21 12.46 3.00
N ALA A 93 15.94 13.40 2.41
CA ALA A 93 15.80 13.71 0.98
C ALA A 93 16.19 12.52 0.10
N PHE A 94 17.25 11.80 0.42
CA PHE A 94 17.64 10.57 -0.29
C PHE A 94 16.59 9.47 -0.14
N VAL A 95 16.00 9.30 1.03
CA VAL A 95 14.91 8.33 1.25
C VAL A 95 13.70 8.69 0.39
N LEU A 96 13.31 9.96 0.35
CA LEU A 96 12.20 10.42 -0.50
C LEU A 96 12.47 10.18 -1.98
N ILE A 97 13.68 10.43 -2.46
CA ILE A 97 14.07 10.14 -3.84
C ILE A 97 13.97 8.64 -4.13
N ALA A 98 14.45 7.79 -3.22
CA ALA A 98 14.37 6.34 -3.37
C ALA A 98 12.91 5.82 -3.43
N ILE A 99 11.97 6.47 -2.75
CA ILE A 99 10.54 6.16 -2.82
C ILE A 99 9.89 6.75 -4.08
N ALA A 100 10.33 7.91 -4.55
CA ALA A 100 9.74 8.59 -5.68
C ALA A 100 9.83 7.79 -6.99
N PHE A 101 10.96 7.15 -7.28
CA PHE A 101 11.14 6.39 -8.52
C PHE A 101 10.16 5.21 -8.66
N PRO A 102 10.00 4.31 -7.68
CA PRO A 102 8.97 3.27 -7.74
C PRO A 102 7.55 3.82 -7.80
N SER A 103 7.28 4.92 -7.10
CA SER A 103 5.98 5.60 -7.12
C SER A 103 5.63 6.11 -8.51
N PHE A 104 6.56 6.75 -9.21
CA PHE A 104 6.35 7.19 -10.59
C PHE A 104 6.17 6.01 -11.56
N LYS A 105 6.94 4.93 -11.39
CA LYS A 105 6.76 3.70 -12.18
C LYS A 105 5.33 3.18 -12.05
N LEU A 106 4.81 3.12 -10.82
CA LEU A 106 3.43 2.66 -10.58
C LEU A 106 2.41 3.63 -11.17
N LEU A 107 2.61 4.95 -11.01
CA LEU A 107 1.72 5.97 -11.57
C LEU A 107 1.56 5.80 -13.08
N TYR A 108 2.67 5.64 -13.82
CA TYR A 108 2.64 5.40 -15.26
C TYR A 108 1.98 4.07 -15.61
N LEU A 109 2.23 3.01 -14.84
CA LEU A 109 1.59 1.71 -15.06
C LEU A 109 0.07 1.78 -14.91
N MET A 110 -0.43 2.58 -13.98
CA MET A 110 -1.88 2.72 -13.74
C MET A 110 -2.57 3.61 -14.77
N ASP A 111 -1.87 4.59 -15.34
CA ASP A 111 -2.42 5.55 -16.30
C ASP A 111 -2.36 5.03 -17.75
N GLU A 112 -1.51 4.07 -18.02
CA GLU A 112 -1.30 3.55 -19.36
C GLU A 112 -2.32 2.44 -19.69
N VAL A 113 -3.21 2.74 -20.65
CA VAL A 113 -4.15 1.76 -21.24
C VAL A 113 -3.58 1.32 -22.56
N ILE A 114 -2.97 0.13 -22.59
CA ILE A 114 -2.40 -0.45 -23.81
C ILE A 114 -3.38 -1.50 -24.36
N ASP A 115 -4.01 -1.18 -25.50
CA ASP A 115 -4.82 -2.10 -26.32
C ASP A 115 -5.84 -2.92 -25.49
N PRO A 116 -6.86 -2.27 -24.90
CA PRO A 116 -7.81 -2.94 -24.01
C PRO A 116 -8.67 -3.93 -24.81
N ALA A 117 -8.78 -5.15 -24.33
CA ALA A 117 -9.64 -6.18 -24.93
C ALA A 117 -11.13 -5.92 -24.65
N MET A 118 -11.46 -5.19 -23.60
CA MET A 118 -12.82 -4.85 -23.20
C MET A 118 -12.82 -3.54 -22.39
N THR A 119 -13.82 -2.69 -22.63
CA THR A 119 -13.99 -1.44 -21.91
C THR A 119 -15.25 -1.49 -21.04
N ILE A 120 -15.07 -1.23 -19.74
CA ILE A 120 -16.17 -1.14 -18.78
C ILE A 120 -16.17 0.28 -18.22
N LYS A 121 -17.28 0.98 -18.36
CA LYS A 121 -17.47 2.30 -17.76
C LYS A 121 -18.19 2.13 -16.43
N ALA A 122 -17.61 2.61 -15.37
CA ALA A 122 -18.18 2.61 -14.03
C ALA A 122 -18.55 4.04 -13.62
N LEU A 123 -19.83 4.30 -13.38
CA LEU A 123 -20.35 5.59 -12.93
C LEU A 123 -20.75 5.49 -11.45
N GLY A 124 -20.14 6.37 -10.63
CA GLY A 124 -20.50 6.51 -9.22
C GLY A 124 -21.69 7.42 -9.06
N HIS A 125 -22.74 6.95 -8.42
CA HIS A 125 -23.89 7.72 -8.00
C HIS A 125 -23.94 7.79 -6.47
N GLN A 126 -24.76 8.69 -5.94
CA GLN A 126 -24.95 8.73 -4.50
C GLN A 126 -25.69 7.46 -4.05
N TRP A 127 -24.92 6.57 -3.40
CA TRP A 127 -25.31 5.31 -2.80
C TRP A 127 -25.48 4.10 -3.74
N TYR A 128 -25.13 4.20 -5.03
CA TYR A 128 -25.10 3.06 -5.94
C TYR A 128 -24.11 3.26 -7.09
N TRP A 129 -23.84 2.19 -7.85
CA TRP A 129 -22.95 2.20 -9.01
C TRP A 129 -23.70 1.76 -10.25
N SER A 130 -23.47 2.44 -11.38
CA SER A 130 -23.94 2.01 -12.69
C SER A 130 -22.75 1.52 -13.51
N TYR A 131 -22.95 0.43 -14.25
CA TYR A 131 -21.93 -0.17 -15.11
C TYR A 131 -22.46 -0.22 -16.54
N GLU A 132 -21.60 0.18 -17.50
CA GLU A 132 -21.88 0.13 -18.92
C GLU A 132 -20.78 -0.67 -19.62
N TYR A 133 -21.18 -1.69 -20.37
CA TYR A 133 -20.30 -2.52 -21.20
C TYR A 133 -20.44 -2.04 -22.65
N SER A 134 -19.66 -1.04 -23.03
CA SER A 134 -19.77 -0.36 -24.32
C SER A 134 -19.40 -1.23 -25.53
N ASP A 135 -18.62 -2.32 -25.30
CA ASP A 135 -18.22 -3.23 -26.38
C ASP A 135 -19.32 -4.26 -26.75
N PHE A 136 -20.35 -4.37 -25.92
CA PHE A 136 -21.47 -5.29 -26.13
C PHE A 136 -22.74 -4.48 -26.41
N VAL A 137 -23.11 -4.43 -27.68
CA VAL A 137 -24.31 -3.71 -28.14
C VAL A 137 -25.36 -4.71 -28.66
N ASN A 138 -26.63 -4.41 -28.40
CA ASN A 138 -27.76 -5.14 -28.93
C ASN A 138 -27.95 -4.84 -30.45
N GLU A 139 -28.89 -5.54 -31.09
CA GLU A 139 -29.27 -5.31 -32.51
C GLU A 139 -29.76 -3.86 -32.73
N ASP A 140 -30.28 -3.23 -31.70
CA ASP A 140 -30.76 -1.84 -31.71
C ASP A 140 -29.65 -0.79 -31.44
N GLY A 141 -28.38 -1.24 -31.19
CA GLY A 141 -27.23 -0.37 -30.95
C GLY A 141 -27.11 0.13 -29.49
N GLU A 142 -27.91 -0.40 -28.57
CA GLU A 142 -27.83 -0.07 -27.16
C GLU A 142 -26.78 -0.94 -26.44
N SER A 143 -25.92 -0.33 -25.61
CA SER A 143 -24.96 -1.02 -24.78
C SER A 143 -25.63 -1.74 -23.60
N ILE A 144 -24.97 -2.76 -23.05
CA ILE A 144 -25.44 -3.44 -21.85
C ILE A 144 -25.17 -2.53 -20.65
N GLU A 145 -26.23 -2.08 -19.99
CA GLU A 145 -26.17 -1.26 -18.78
C GLU A 145 -26.90 -1.93 -17.62
N PHE A 146 -26.36 -1.78 -16.40
CA PHE A 146 -27.05 -2.21 -15.18
C PHE A 146 -26.59 -1.41 -13.96
N ASP A 147 -27.48 -1.31 -12.96
CA ASP A 147 -27.22 -0.67 -11.71
C ASP A 147 -26.96 -1.70 -10.60
N SER A 148 -26.01 -1.39 -9.73
CA SER A 148 -25.66 -2.20 -8.55
C SER A 148 -26.03 -1.47 -7.26
N TYR A 149 -27.05 -1.94 -6.57
CA TYR A 149 -27.54 -1.36 -5.32
C TYR A 149 -27.10 -2.19 -4.12
N LEU A 150 -26.87 -1.49 -2.99
CA LEU A 150 -26.68 -2.16 -1.71
C LEU A 150 -28.03 -2.76 -1.26
N VAL A 151 -28.05 -4.05 -1.01
CA VAL A 151 -29.23 -4.74 -0.45
C VAL A 151 -29.17 -4.62 1.07
N PRO A 152 -30.26 -4.17 1.73
CA PRO A 152 -30.33 -4.02 3.19
C PRO A 152 -30.31 -5.36 3.95
#